data_f8a5de26581ea81aa02d160e959be645
#
_entry.id   f8a5de26581ea81aa02d160e959be645
#
_cell.length_a   1.000
_cell.length_b   1.000
_cell.length_c   1.000
_cell.angle_alpha   90.00
_cell.angle_beta   90.00
_cell.angle_gamma   90.00
#
_symmetry.space_group_name_H-M   'P 1'
#
loop_
_entity.id
_entity.type
_entity.pdbx_description
1 polymer ?
#
loop_
_entity_poly.entity_id
_entity_poly.type
_entity_poly.pdbx_seq_one_letter_code
_entity_poly.pdbx_strand_id
1 'polypeptide(L)'
;MGTRTRLRVTTALAVFTLAATACTGGGSGAGGTGGAVGKGGSLPRNETLYTTGTQWGPPANYNPLRNWDHATGTKGLVYETLFHFDPNEGKLTPWLAESGSWTDDKTYDVKLRQGVTWADGKPLTAEDVAYSYGLGKIEASAFHSLWSWLSDAKAVDGSTVRFTFKEARYQEWDYTLYGQPIVPEHVWSSRTDEDILNGVNDKPVGTGAYKLKSKTQDRVVWERREDWWGTEALSMTPAPRYIVDVSNPSNEVVIGQLGQGQLDLSNNFLPGASSLIKSKKVVSYYDKAPYMLSANTAWLVPNTTKKPMDDAAFRRALAASVDTGKIVKGVYGDLVKPASPTGLLPQWEQFDDKALIAEKGFTHDAAAAKKELADAGYEDKDGDGFVENKDGSALSLKLAVPSGWTDWMEAAKVIASGAKDAGIRISTEFPDQNALNEQRGKGDFDLVINNERQLSNTPWTYYDYIFQLPVQKQQNTVNFGRYENEEAWKLVQELGGVKTDDTAGMKAAVSKIQDIQLTEMPIIPLWYNGLWSQSTTGTWKNWPSDAAGAPKTAPALWRNWLEMGGFETLTQLKPAK
;
A
#
# COMPACT_ATOMS: atom_id res chain seq x y z
N MET A 1 -32.48 -23.65 -56.34
CA MET A 1 -33.10 -24.86 -55.75
C MET A 1 -32.27 -25.25 -54.56
N GLY A 2 -32.80 -25.24 -53.37
CA GLY A 2 -32.08 -25.60 -52.15
C GLY A 2 -32.75 -25.05 -50.90
N THR A 3 -33.47 -25.89 -50.27
CA THR A 3 -34.45 -25.80 -49.20
C THR A 3 -33.92 -25.17 -47.89
N ARG A 4 -34.63 -24.19 -47.35
CA ARG A 4 -34.47 -23.66 -46.00
C ARG A 4 -35.22 -24.52 -44.99
N THR A 5 -34.51 -25.10 -44.02
CA THR A 5 -35.13 -25.80 -42.88
C THR A 5 -35.16 -24.83 -41.69
N ARG A 6 -36.35 -24.49 -41.24
CA ARG A 6 -36.59 -23.70 -40.00
C ARG A 6 -36.72 -24.66 -38.80
N LEU A 7 -35.86 -24.47 -37.82
CA LEU A 7 -35.96 -25.14 -36.53
C LEU A 7 -36.86 -24.31 -35.59
N ARG A 8 -37.99 -24.90 -35.15
CA ARG A 8 -38.87 -24.33 -34.13
C ARG A 8 -38.38 -24.76 -32.77
N VAL A 9 -38.05 -23.78 -31.91
CA VAL A 9 -37.78 -24.01 -30.47
C VAL A 9 -39.11 -23.86 -29.72
N THR A 10 -39.51 -24.93 -29.07
CA THR A 10 -40.70 -24.97 -28.20
C THR A 10 -40.27 -24.71 -26.76
N THR A 11 -40.73 -23.61 -26.19
CA THR A 11 -40.52 -23.25 -24.78
C THR A 11 -41.53 -23.97 -23.91
N ALA A 12 -41.07 -24.82 -23.00
CA ALA A 12 -41.92 -25.43 -21.97
C ALA A 12 -41.83 -24.60 -20.68
N LEU A 13 -42.94 -24.01 -20.27
CA LEU A 13 -43.13 -23.40 -18.97
C LEU A 13 -43.42 -24.49 -17.93
N ALA A 14 -42.56 -24.62 -16.91
CA ALA A 14 -42.85 -25.42 -15.73
C ALA A 14 -43.36 -24.48 -14.61
N VAL A 15 -44.58 -24.64 -14.24
CA VAL A 15 -45.25 -23.97 -13.11
C VAL A 15 -44.99 -24.81 -11.86
N PHE A 16 -44.28 -24.25 -10.88
CA PHE A 16 -44.13 -24.82 -9.54
C PHE A 16 -45.18 -24.18 -8.62
N THR A 17 -46.15 -24.97 -8.17
CA THR A 17 -47.11 -24.61 -7.13
C THR A 17 -46.49 -24.82 -5.76
N LEU A 18 -46.34 -23.75 -4.95
CA LEU A 18 -46.05 -23.83 -3.53
C LEU A 18 -47.32 -24.14 -2.74
N ALA A 19 -47.29 -25.25 -2.02
CA ALA A 19 -48.29 -25.56 -1.00
C ALA A 19 -47.86 -24.92 0.34
N ALA A 20 -48.66 -23.99 0.85
CA ALA A 20 -48.50 -23.43 2.18
C ALA A 20 -49.21 -24.34 3.19
N THR A 21 -48.45 -24.86 4.16
CA THR A 21 -49.02 -25.49 5.37
C THR A 21 -48.79 -24.54 6.55
N ALA A 22 -49.85 -23.95 7.03
CA ALA A 22 -49.89 -23.19 8.26
C ALA A 22 -50.05 -24.15 9.46
N CYS A 23 -49.14 -24.05 10.44
CA CYS A 23 -49.39 -24.53 11.81
C CYS A 23 -49.19 -23.37 12.77
N THR A 24 -50.27 -22.99 13.41
CA THR A 24 -50.35 -22.06 14.53
C THR A 24 -49.83 -22.69 15.82
N GLY A 25 -48.97 -21.94 16.53
CA GLY A 25 -48.56 -22.29 17.90
C GLY A 25 -47.81 -21.10 18.49
N GLY A 26 -48.46 -20.39 19.43
CA GLY A 26 -47.98 -19.16 20.04
C GLY A 26 -46.85 -19.38 21.05
N GLY A 27 -46.06 -18.32 21.25
CA GLY A 27 -45.05 -18.25 22.30
C GLY A 27 -44.19 -17.01 22.11
N SER A 28 -44.42 -16.01 22.91
CA SER A 28 -43.71 -14.74 23.03
C SER A 28 -42.23 -14.91 23.39
N GLY A 29 -41.36 -14.14 22.75
CA GLY A 29 -39.95 -13.99 23.15
C GLY A 29 -39.17 -13.13 22.17
N ALA A 30 -38.91 -11.91 22.53
CA ALA A 30 -38.05 -10.96 21.83
C ALA A 30 -36.58 -11.43 21.76
N GLY A 31 -35.91 -11.20 20.65
CA GLY A 31 -34.49 -11.38 20.54
C GLY A 31 -34.04 -11.52 19.11
N GLY A 32 -33.69 -10.36 18.48
CA GLY A 32 -33.03 -10.36 17.18
C GLY A 32 -31.64 -10.99 17.29
N THR A 33 -31.45 -12.15 16.69
CA THR A 33 -30.16 -12.82 16.60
C THR A 33 -29.47 -12.40 15.31
N GLY A 34 -28.44 -11.56 15.47
CA GLY A 34 -27.39 -11.38 14.47
C GLY A 34 -26.73 -12.73 14.17
N GLY A 35 -26.37 -12.92 12.91
CA GLY A 35 -25.86 -14.17 12.36
C GLY A 35 -24.81 -14.85 13.24
N ALA A 36 -25.07 -16.09 13.57
CA ALA A 36 -24.21 -16.91 14.41
C ALA A 36 -22.86 -17.15 13.75
N VAL A 37 -21.80 -16.66 14.38
CA VAL A 37 -20.42 -17.05 14.15
C VAL A 37 -20.31 -18.57 14.35
N GLY A 38 -19.81 -19.27 13.31
CA GLY A 38 -19.68 -20.72 13.30
C GLY A 38 -19.02 -21.29 14.56
N LYS A 39 -19.45 -22.47 14.96
CA LYS A 39 -18.99 -23.24 16.14
C LYS A 39 -17.54 -23.71 16.02
N GLY A 40 -16.56 -22.80 16.08
CA GLY A 40 -15.22 -23.03 16.59
C GLY A 40 -15.20 -22.46 17.99
N GLY A 41 -14.63 -23.14 18.97
CA GLY A 41 -14.63 -22.71 20.37
C GLY A 41 -14.26 -21.22 20.46
N SER A 42 -15.05 -20.43 21.17
CA SER A 42 -14.86 -18.99 21.27
C SER A 42 -13.52 -18.69 21.92
N LEU A 43 -12.60 -17.99 21.18
CA LEU A 43 -11.35 -17.52 21.75
C LEU A 43 -11.62 -16.53 22.89
N PRO A 44 -10.82 -16.53 23.97
CA PRO A 44 -11.00 -15.58 25.06
C PRO A 44 -10.90 -14.14 24.56
N ARG A 45 -11.94 -13.34 24.78
CA ARG A 45 -12.02 -11.98 24.21
C ARG A 45 -10.90 -11.06 24.69
N ASN A 46 -10.50 -11.16 25.95
CA ASN A 46 -9.44 -10.39 26.58
C ASN A 46 -8.02 -10.82 26.17
N GLU A 47 -7.87 -11.93 25.44
CA GLU A 47 -6.61 -12.40 24.87
C GLU A 47 -6.59 -12.29 23.34
N THR A 48 -7.70 -11.87 22.72
CA THR A 48 -7.88 -11.88 21.27
C THR A 48 -8.02 -10.46 20.73
N LEU A 49 -7.18 -10.14 19.76
CA LEU A 49 -7.27 -8.92 18.95
C LEU A 49 -8.01 -9.25 17.65
N TYR A 50 -9.15 -8.58 17.42
CA TYR A 50 -9.90 -8.69 16.17
C TYR A 50 -9.58 -7.52 15.26
N THR A 51 -9.06 -7.82 14.06
CA THR A 51 -8.67 -6.82 13.06
C THR A 51 -9.34 -7.08 11.72
N THR A 52 -9.33 -6.09 10.85
CA THR A 52 -9.72 -6.18 9.45
C THR A 52 -9.07 -5.07 8.64
N GLY A 53 -9.23 -5.10 7.32
CA GLY A 53 -8.96 -3.96 6.43
C GLY A 53 -8.01 -4.24 5.28
N THR A 54 -7.09 -5.15 5.39
CA THR A 54 -6.14 -5.47 4.30
C THR A 54 -6.46 -6.77 3.58
N GLN A 55 -7.21 -7.68 4.20
CA GLN A 55 -7.67 -8.92 3.61
C GLN A 55 -9.04 -8.72 2.95
N TRP A 56 -9.11 -8.73 1.62
CA TRP A 56 -10.35 -8.52 0.84
C TRP A 56 -10.98 -9.79 0.27
N GLY A 57 -10.34 -10.93 0.49
CA GLY A 57 -10.81 -12.23 0.04
C GLY A 57 -10.42 -13.32 1.04
N PRO A 58 -10.71 -14.60 0.73
CA PRO A 58 -10.31 -15.71 1.58
C PRO A 58 -8.79 -15.71 1.82
N PRO A 59 -8.31 -15.89 3.08
CA PRO A 59 -6.89 -15.98 3.39
C PRO A 59 -6.34 -17.34 2.95
N ALA A 60 -5.96 -17.47 1.68
CA ALA A 60 -5.63 -18.73 1.04
C ALA A 60 -4.12 -18.99 0.87
N ASN A 61 -3.28 -17.96 0.96
CA ASN A 61 -1.86 -18.05 0.66
C ASN A 61 -1.01 -17.51 1.81
N TYR A 62 0.05 -18.23 2.17
CA TYR A 62 0.99 -17.88 3.27
C TYR A 62 2.44 -17.82 2.79
N ASN A 63 2.65 -17.59 1.49
CA ASN A 63 3.98 -17.42 0.91
C ASN A 63 4.45 -15.97 1.07
N PRO A 64 5.51 -15.70 1.86
CA PRO A 64 5.97 -14.34 2.14
C PRO A 64 6.67 -13.68 0.93
N LEU A 65 7.03 -14.47 -0.09
CA LEU A 65 7.73 -13.96 -1.28
C LEU A 65 6.77 -13.41 -2.34
N ARG A 66 5.46 -13.62 -2.17
CA ARG A 66 4.45 -13.01 -3.03
C ARG A 66 4.17 -11.56 -2.65
N ASN A 67 3.91 -10.71 -3.65
CA ASN A 67 3.75 -9.28 -3.42
C ASN A 67 2.46 -8.92 -2.66
N TRP A 68 1.29 -9.40 -3.12
CA TRP A 68 0.01 -8.84 -2.67
C TRP A 68 -1.05 -9.85 -2.23
N ASP A 69 -0.93 -11.10 -2.60
CA ASP A 69 -1.97 -12.10 -2.40
C ASP A 69 -1.71 -13.07 -1.24
N HIS A 70 -0.77 -12.74 -0.37
CA HIS A 70 -0.56 -13.48 0.88
C HIS A 70 -1.53 -13.02 1.97
N ALA A 71 -1.93 -13.95 2.83
CA ALA A 71 -2.81 -13.67 3.97
C ALA A 71 -2.17 -12.64 4.91
N THR A 72 -2.99 -11.69 5.37
CA THR A 72 -2.60 -10.65 6.33
C THR A 72 -1.90 -11.24 7.54
N GLY A 73 -0.75 -10.68 7.92
CA GLY A 73 0.10 -11.17 9.01
C GLY A 73 1.12 -12.23 8.62
N THR A 74 1.11 -12.75 7.38
CA THR A 74 2.15 -13.66 6.89
C THR A 74 3.53 -13.02 7.03
N LYS A 75 3.70 -11.79 6.56
CA LYS A 75 4.87 -10.95 6.87
C LYS A 75 4.63 -10.24 8.20
N GLY A 76 5.65 -10.13 9.02
CA GLY A 76 5.63 -9.45 10.30
C GLY A 76 5.17 -10.31 11.48
N LEU A 77 4.16 -11.17 11.36
CA LEU A 77 3.79 -12.09 12.42
C LEU A 77 4.54 -13.43 12.34
N VAL A 78 4.75 -13.93 11.12
CA VAL A 78 5.37 -15.23 10.86
C VAL A 78 6.77 -15.09 10.28
N TYR A 79 6.90 -14.32 9.18
CA TYR A 79 8.19 -14.09 8.53
C TYR A 79 8.70 -12.70 8.82
N GLU A 80 9.93 -12.63 9.27
CA GLU A 80 10.60 -11.40 9.69
C GLU A 80 11.70 -11.01 8.70
N THR A 81 12.19 -9.77 8.82
CA THR A 81 13.24 -9.17 7.99
C THR A 81 14.49 -8.92 8.80
N LEU A 82 15.59 -8.59 8.14
CA LEU A 82 16.86 -8.30 8.84
C LEU A 82 16.75 -7.06 9.70
N PHE A 83 16.09 -6.02 9.20
CA PHE A 83 15.84 -4.77 9.91
C PHE A 83 14.34 -4.48 9.91
N HIS A 84 13.94 -3.65 10.84
CA HIS A 84 12.61 -3.11 10.99
C HIS A 84 12.62 -1.62 10.60
N PHE A 85 11.63 -1.15 9.88
CA PHE A 85 11.46 0.24 9.54
C PHE A 85 10.46 0.91 10.48
N ASP A 86 10.91 1.98 11.18
CA ASP A 86 10.03 2.84 11.98
C ASP A 86 9.49 3.99 11.10
N PRO A 87 8.18 3.99 10.75
CA PRO A 87 7.60 5.01 9.89
C PRO A 87 7.48 6.39 10.56
N ASN A 88 7.54 6.47 11.89
CA ASN A 88 7.43 7.73 12.61
C ASN A 88 8.78 8.45 12.67
N GLU A 89 9.86 7.69 12.84
CA GLU A 89 11.22 8.23 12.89
C GLU A 89 11.95 8.19 11.55
N GLY A 90 11.43 7.42 10.58
CA GLY A 90 12.07 7.21 9.26
C GLY A 90 13.37 6.41 9.36
N LYS A 91 13.53 5.57 10.39
CA LYS A 91 14.79 4.86 10.70
C LYS A 91 14.65 3.35 10.56
N LEU A 92 15.79 2.71 10.28
CA LEU A 92 15.94 1.27 10.35
C LEU A 92 16.48 0.86 11.72
N THR A 93 15.80 -0.11 12.33
CA THR A 93 16.19 -0.72 13.61
C THR A 93 16.64 -2.16 13.36
N PRO A 94 17.80 -2.62 13.88
CA PRO A 94 18.21 -4.01 13.79
C PRO A 94 17.15 -4.96 14.36
N TRP A 95 16.79 -6.03 13.60
CA TRP A 95 15.78 -7.01 14.00
C TRP A 95 16.36 -8.42 14.03
N LEU A 96 16.24 -9.24 12.96
CA LEU A 96 16.98 -10.50 12.85
C LEU A 96 18.50 -10.26 12.79
N ALA A 97 18.91 -9.14 12.23
CA ALA A 97 20.26 -8.64 12.36
C ALA A 97 20.49 -8.04 13.76
N GLU A 98 21.67 -8.26 14.33
CA GLU A 98 22.19 -7.51 15.46
C GLU A 98 22.77 -6.16 15.00
N SER A 99 23.43 -6.18 13.83
CA SER A 99 23.99 -5.00 13.17
C SER A 99 24.19 -5.23 11.68
N GLY A 100 24.39 -4.14 10.95
CA GLY A 100 24.81 -4.17 9.55
C GLY A 100 25.58 -2.90 9.23
N SER A 101 26.63 -3.01 8.41
CA SER A 101 27.43 -1.88 8.03
C SER A 101 28.17 -2.09 6.71
N TRP A 102 28.39 -1.00 5.99
CA TRP A 102 29.28 -0.95 4.85
C TRP A 102 30.73 -1.02 5.34
N THR A 103 31.47 -2.02 4.87
CA THR A 103 32.91 -2.17 5.15
C THR A 103 33.76 -1.39 4.13
N ASP A 104 33.23 -1.23 2.94
CA ASP A 104 33.68 -0.38 1.85
C ASP A 104 32.49 -0.03 0.94
N ASP A 105 32.72 0.66 -0.18
CA ASP A 105 31.64 1.10 -1.08
C ASP A 105 30.91 -0.06 -1.82
N LYS A 106 31.41 -1.28 -1.72
CA LYS A 106 30.87 -2.47 -2.43
C LYS A 106 30.62 -3.67 -1.54
N THR A 107 30.84 -3.54 -0.25
CA THR A 107 30.72 -4.65 0.68
C THR A 107 29.90 -4.24 1.90
N TYR A 108 28.83 -4.97 2.16
CA TYR A 108 27.99 -4.80 3.35
C TYR A 108 27.96 -6.07 4.16
N ASP A 109 28.35 -6.01 5.42
CA ASP A 109 28.30 -7.13 6.34
C ASP A 109 27.10 -7.00 7.28
N VAL A 110 26.36 -8.10 7.44
CA VAL A 110 25.26 -8.24 8.41
C VAL A 110 25.68 -9.26 9.44
N LYS A 111 25.65 -8.88 10.71
CA LYS A 111 25.78 -9.79 11.83
C LYS A 111 24.41 -10.18 12.33
N LEU A 112 24.09 -11.47 12.40
CA LEU A 112 22.84 -11.98 12.87
C LEU A 112 22.76 -12.01 14.39
N ARG A 113 21.56 -11.78 14.90
CA ARG A 113 21.26 -11.89 16.32
C ARG A 113 21.34 -13.34 16.75
N GLN A 114 21.98 -13.58 17.89
CA GLN A 114 22.09 -14.92 18.46
C GLN A 114 20.77 -15.35 19.13
N GLY A 115 20.52 -16.67 19.16
CA GLY A 115 19.35 -17.23 19.81
C GLY A 115 18.04 -17.16 19.01
N VAL A 116 18.07 -16.63 17.78
CA VAL A 116 16.91 -16.65 16.90
C VAL A 116 16.63 -18.07 16.42
N THR A 117 15.36 -18.51 16.55
CA THR A 117 14.92 -19.84 16.12
C THR A 117 13.70 -19.78 15.22
N TRP A 118 13.66 -20.66 14.24
CA TRP A 118 12.46 -20.95 13.46
C TRP A 118 11.37 -21.59 14.31
N ALA A 119 10.12 -21.55 13.84
CA ALA A 119 8.99 -22.16 14.55
C ALA A 119 9.06 -23.69 14.70
N ASP A 120 9.96 -24.34 13.97
CA ASP A 120 10.28 -25.78 14.11
C ASP A 120 11.45 -26.07 15.07
N GLY A 121 11.97 -25.04 15.74
CA GLY A 121 13.03 -25.12 16.75
C GLY A 121 14.46 -25.10 16.21
N LYS A 122 14.67 -25.04 14.88
CA LYS A 122 16.01 -24.92 14.31
C LYS A 122 16.52 -23.49 14.44
N PRO A 123 17.85 -23.27 14.59
CA PRO A 123 18.42 -21.93 14.64
C PRO A 123 18.34 -21.24 13.28
N LEU A 124 18.18 -19.91 13.28
CA LEU A 124 18.44 -19.07 12.13
C LEU A 124 19.95 -18.99 11.90
N THR A 125 20.39 -19.16 10.66
CA THR A 125 21.81 -19.13 10.26
C THR A 125 22.07 -18.10 9.16
N ALA A 126 23.36 -17.81 8.93
CA ALA A 126 23.77 -16.96 7.84
C ALA A 126 23.47 -17.56 6.45
N GLU A 127 23.43 -18.89 6.37
CA GLU A 127 23.04 -19.62 5.16
C GLU A 127 21.56 -19.37 4.80
N ASP A 128 20.65 -19.35 5.79
CA ASP A 128 19.23 -19.04 5.56
C ASP A 128 19.07 -17.63 4.93
N VAL A 129 19.85 -16.67 5.40
CA VAL A 129 19.83 -15.30 4.87
C VAL A 129 20.41 -15.26 3.45
N ALA A 130 21.59 -15.84 3.24
CA ALA A 130 22.21 -15.93 1.92
C ALA A 130 21.29 -16.64 0.91
N TYR A 131 20.65 -17.72 1.32
CA TYR A 131 19.65 -18.42 0.54
C TYR A 131 18.46 -17.53 0.18
N SER A 132 17.87 -16.84 1.17
CA SER A 132 16.70 -15.98 0.97
C SER A 132 16.97 -14.87 -0.05
N TYR A 133 18.13 -14.21 0.03
CA TYR A 133 18.53 -13.21 -0.95
C TYR A 133 18.85 -13.86 -2.31
N GLY A 134 19.44 -15.07 -2.31
CA GLY A 134 19.72 -15.87 -3.49
C GLY A 134 18.48 -16.18 -4.36
N LEU A 135 17.29 -16.25 -3.74
CA LEU A 135 16.01 -16.45 -4.45
C LEU A 135 15.68 -15.31 -5.42
N GLY A 136 16.28 -14.14 -5.24
CA GLY A 136 16.21 -13.04 -6.21
C GLY A 136 16.85 -13.35 -7.55
N LYS A 137 17.67 -14.41 -7.68
CA LYS A 137 18.23 -14.87 -8.98
C LYS A 137 17.14 -15.48 -9.89
N ILE A 138 16.02 -15.91 -9.33
CA ILE A 138 14.88 -16.38 -10.11
C ILE A 138 14.30 -15.16 -10.84
N GLU A 139 14.23 -15.22 -12.18
CA GLU A 139 13.88 -14.07 -13.05
C GLU A 139 12.53 -13.43 -12.71
N ALA A 140 11.53 -14.22 -12.33
CA ALA A 140 10.21 -13.72 -11.95
C ALA A 140 10.08 -13.34 -10.46
N SER A 141 11.16 -13.39 -9.69
CA SER A 141 11.15 -12.98 -8.28
C SER A 141 10.90 -11.47 -8.12
N ALA A 142 10.14 -11.10 -7.10
CA ALA A 142 9.94 -9.69 -6.73
C ALA A 142 11.26 -8.95 -6.40
N PHE A 143 12.30 -9.70 -6.05
CA PHE A 143 13.62 -9.18 -5.69
C PHE A 143 14.67 -9.36 -6.80
N HIS A 144 14.23 -9.68 -8.03
CA HIS A 144 15.16 -9.94 -9.13
C HIS A 144 15.99 -8.72 -9.51
N SER A 145 15.41 -7.53 -9.47
CA SER A 145 16.10 -6.27 -9.78
C SER A 145 17.35 -6.03 -8.92
N LEU A 146 17.35 -6.50 -7.68
CA LEU A 146 18.50 -6.42 -6.77
C LEU A 146 19.76 -7.04 -7.40
N TRP A 147 19.63 -8.17 -8.12
CA TRP A 147 20.75 -8.88 -8.72
C TRP A 147 21.34 -8.19 -9.96
N SER A 148 20.75 -7.11 -10.43
CA SER A 148 21.37 -6.27 -11.45
C SER A 148 22.64 -5.58 -10.93
N TRP A 149 22.67 -5.22 -9.64
CA TRP A 149 23.79 -4.53 -8.97
C TRP A 149 24.39 -5.31 -7.78
N LEU A 150 23.67 -6.21 -7.12
CA LEU A 150 24.23 -7.21 -6.21
C LEU A 150 25.01 -8.27 -7.01
N SER A 151 26.20 -8.62 -6.58
CA SER A 151 27.03 -9.67 -7.23
C SER A 151 27.08 -10.96 -6.42
N ASP A 152 27.06 -10.87 -5.08
CA ASP A 152 27.13 -12.04 -4.20
C ASP A 152 26.44 -11.79 -2.85
N ALA A 153 25.88 -12.85 -2.30
CA ALA A 153 25.36 -12.92 -0.92
C ALA A 153 25.77 -14.27 -0.32
N LYS A 154 26.65 -14.27 0.66
CA LYS A 154 27.18 -15.51 1.22
C LYS A 154 27.38 -15.44 2.73
N ALA A 155 27.22 -16.57 3.39
CA ALA A 155 27.65 -16.77 4.76
C ALA A 155 29.19 -16.68 4.84
N VAL A 156 29.69 -15.88 5.75
CA VAL A 156 31.13 -15.79 6.09
C VAL A 156 31.43 -16.77 7.23
N ASP A 157 30.51 -16.85 8.17
CA ASP A 157 30.45 -17.80 9.27
C ASP A 157 28.99 -18.03 9.64
N GLY A 158 28.69 -18.84 10.64
CA GLY A 158 27.31 -19.19 11.03
C GLY A 158 26.42 -18.01 11.45
N SER A 159 26.98 -16.82 11.62
CA SER A 159 26.26 -15.62 12.09
C SER A 159 26.52 -14.36 11.26
N THR A 160 27.39 -14.41 10.28
CA THR A 160 27.77 -13.23 9.46
C THR A 160 27.48 -13.50 8.00
N VAL A 161 26.69 -12.62 7.40
CA VAL A 161 26.40 -12.64 5.96
C VAL A 161 27.09 -11.45 5.30
N ARG A 162 27.82 -11.72 4.22
CA ARG A 162 28.45 -10.69 3.38
C ARG A 162 27.69 -10.54 2.08
N PHE A 163 27.36 -9.30 1.77
CA PHE A 163 26.80 -8.88 0.49
C PHE A 163 27.86 -8.09 -0.28
N THR A 164 28.09 -8.48 -1.53
CA THR A 164 29.04 -7.82 -2.43
C THR A 164 28.30 -7.22 -3.62
N PHE A 165 28.60 -5.98 -3.94
CA PHE A 165 27.92 -5.21 -4.96
C PHE A 165 28.83 -4.86 -6.14
N LYS A 166 28.25 -4.71 -7.32
CA LYS A 166 28.92 -4.17 -8.52
C LYS A 166 29.13 -2.66 -8.37
N GLU A 167 28.15 -2.00 -7.77
CA GLU A 167 28.10 -0.57 -7.49
C GLU A 167 27.34 -0.29 -6.20
N ALA A 168 27.60 0.83 -5.54
CA ALA A 168 26.87 1.24 -4.35
C ALA A 168 25.51 1.81 -4.72
N ARG A 169 24.44 1.24 -4.13
CA ARG A 169 23.06 1.75 -4.19
C ARG A 169 22.50 1.79 -2.77
N TYR A 170 22.97 2.75 -2.00
CA TYR A 170 22.69 2.83 -0.56
C TYR A 170 21.20 2.93 -0.25
N GLN A 171 20.45 3.74 -1.02
CA GLN A 171 19.04 3.97 -0.80
C GLN A 171 18.19 2.70 -1.07
N GLU A 172 18.50 1.97 -2.15
CA GLU A 172 17.81 0.73 -2.51
C GLU A 172 18.19 -0.41 -1.55
N TRP A 173 19.46 -0.42 -1.09
CA TRP A 173 19.92 -1.42 -0.14
C TRP A 173 19.20 -1.29 1.19
N ASP A 174 19.10 -0.10 1.76
CA ASP A 174 18.37 0.13 2.99
C ASP A 174 16.91 -0.31 2.87
N TYR A 175 16.25 0.03 1.75
CA TYR A 175 14.89 -0.45 1.48
C TYR A 175 14.79 -1.99 1.47
N THR A 176 15.80 -2.66 0.89
CA THR A 176 15.84 -4.12 0.80
C THR A 176 15.98 -4.78 2.18
N LEU A 177 16.74 -4.17 3.10
CA LEU A 177 17.00 -4.72 4.43
C LEU A 177 15.72 -4.93 5.28
N TYR A 178 14.70 -4.09 5.11
CA TYR A 178 13.43 -4.22 5.81
C TYR A 178 12.27 -4.71 4.93
N GLY A 179 12.48 -4.80 3.62
CA GLY A 179 11.45 -5.22 2.67
C GLY A 179 11.47 -6.71 2.36
N GLN A 180 12.64 -7.36 2.47
CA GLN A 180 12.80 -8.77 2.10
C GLN A 180 12.63 -9.71 3.30
N PRO A 181 11.58 -10.56 3.33
CA PRO A 181 11.43 -11.56 4.37
C PRO A 181 12.48 -12.67 4.25
N ILE A 182 12.94 -13.18 5.40
CA ILE A 182 13.87 -14.30 5.47
C ILE A 182 13.08 -15.60 5.58
N VAL A 183 13.47 -16.61 4.81
CA VAL A 183 12.83 -17.92 4.76
C VAL A 183 13.85 -19.03 5.11
N PRO A 184 13.41 -20.14 5.76
CA PRO A 184 14.31 -21.22 6.17
C PRO A 184 14.77 -22.05 4.97
N GLU A 185 16.08 -22.07 4.69
CA GLU A 185 16.66 -22.85 3.60
C GLU A 185 16.24 -24.32 3.67
N HIS A 186 16.29 -24.92 4.86
CA HIS A 186 15.97 -26.34 5.04
C HIS A 186 14.51 -26.72 4.70
N VAL A 187 13.61 -25.74 4.58
CA VAL A 187 12.21 -25.96 4.15
C VAL A 187 12.03 -25.59 2.68
N TRP A 188 12.75 -24.58 2.19
CA TRP A 188 12.52 -24.00 0.88
C TRP A 188 13.44 -24.55 -0.20
N SER A 189 14.64 -25.04 0.12
CA SER A 189 15.63 -25.49 -0.87
C SER A 189 15.20 -26.72 -1.69
N SER A 190 14.21 -27.48 -1.21
CA SER A 190 13.65 -28.62 -1.95
C SER A 190 12.52 -28.25 -2.92
N ARG A 191 12.09 -26.98 -2.95
CA ARG A 191 11.00 -26.50 -3.80
C ARG A 191 11.51 -26.15 -5.18
N THR A 192 10.63 -26.25 -6.17
CA THR A 192 10.89 -25.73 -7.52
C THR A 192 10.73 -24.20 -7.54
N ASP A 193 11.30 -23.51 -8.53
CA ASP A 193 11.13 -22.08 -8.71
C ASP A 193 9.64 -21.69 -8.79
N GLU A 194 8.82 -22.49 -9.48
CA GLU A 194 7.38 -22.29 -9.58
C GLU A 194 6.70 -22.37 -8.19
N ASP A 195 7.08 -23.35 -7.35
CA ASP A 195 6.52 -23.48 -6.01
C ASP A 195 7.02 -22.35 -5.07
N ILE A 196 8.27 -21.91 -5.25
CA ILE A 196 8.82 -20.74 -4.53
C ILE A 196 8.03 -19.47 -4.88
N LEU A 197 7.78 -19.23 -6.16
CA LEU A 197 7.12 -18.01 -6.61
C LEU A 197 5.60 -18.04 -6.41
N ASN A 198 4.96 -19.18 -6.66
CA ASN A 198 3.51 -19.29 -6.76
C ASN A 198 2.86 -20.26 -5.76
N GLY A 199 3.65 -21.05 -5.05
CA GLY A 199 3.16 -22.01 -4.06
C GLY A 199 2.41 -21.34 -2.89
N VAL A 200 1.46 -22.06 -2.32
CA VAL A 200 0.55 -21.55 -1.28
C VAL A 200 1.20 -21.47 0.11
N ASN A 201 2.19 -22.33 0.40
CA ASN A 201 2.88 -22.41 1.67
C ASN A 201 1.94 -22.64 2.89
N ASP A 202 1.07 -23.63 2.82
CA ASP A 202 0.02 -23.93 3.82
C ASP A 202 0.53 -24.19 5.26
N LYS A 203 1.80 -24.50 5.43
CA LYS A 203 2.46 -24.72 6.72
C LYS A 203 3.64 -23.76 6.88
N PRO A 204 3.36 -22.48 7.13
CA PRO A 204 4.41 -21.49 7.22
C PRO A 204 5.31 -21.74 8.43
N VAL A 205 6.63 -21.75 8.21
CA VAL A 205 7.68 -21.85 9.23
C VAL A 205 8.50 -20.58 9.16
N GLY A 206 8.30 -19.69 10.12
CA GLY A 206 9.00 -18.40 10.22
C GLY A 206 9.68 -18.24 11.58
N THR A 207 10.40 -17.14 11.75
CA THR A 207 11.04 -16.74 13.01
C THR A 207 10.10 -15.95 13.92
N GLY A 208 8.98 -15.45 13.39
CA GLY A 208 8.10 -14.48 14.01
C GLY A 208 7.37 -14.94 15.26
N ALA A 209 6.79 -13.97 15.95
CA ALA A 209 6.14 -14.16 17.25
C ALA A 209 4.81 -14.94 17.19
N TYR A 210 4.28 -15.18 16.01
CA TYR A 210 3.01 -15.90 15.83
C TYR A 210 3.16 -17.05 14.83
N LYS A 211 2.26 -18.02 14.98
CA LYS A 211 2.09 -19.14 14.06
C LYS A 211 0.65 -19.24 13.60
N LEU A 212 0.44 -19.82 12.43
CA LEU A 212 -0.90 -20.11 11.91
C LEU A 212 -1.61 -21.12 12.84
N LYS A 213 -2.73 -20.70 13.43
CA LYS A 213 -3.58 -21.58 14.26
C LYS A 213 -4.69 -22.22 13.42
N SER A 214 -5.42 -21.40 12.67
CA SER A 214 -6.50 -21.87 11.81
C SER A 214 -6.87 -20.83 10.75
N LYS A 215 -7.56 -21.28 9.71
CA LYS A 215 -8.14 -20.44 8.66
C LYS A 215 -9.54 -20.91 8.31
N THR A 216 -10.36 -19.96 7.85
CA THR A 216 -11.68 -20.21 7.25
C THR A 216 -11.80 -19.35 5.98
N GLN A 217 -12.95 -19.35 5.32
CA GLN A 217 -13.17 -18.52 4.14
C GLN A 217 -13.21 -17.01 4.46
N ASP A 218 -13.46 -16.65 5.72
CA ASP A 218 -13.68 -15.28 6.16
C ASP A 218 -12.63 -14.76 7.15
N ARG A 219 -11.66 -15.57 7.59
CA ARG A 219 -10.65 -15.14 8.56
C ARG A 219 -9.42 -16.03 8.63
N VAL A 220 -8.33 -15.45 9.10
CA VAL A 220 -7.16 -16.17 9.59
C VAL A 220 -7.01 -15.94 11.09
N VAL A 221 -6.55 -16.97 11.82
CA VAL A 221 -6.26 -16.91 13.25
C VAL A 221 -4.78 -17.22 13.47
N TRP A 222 -4.10 -16.27 14.05
CA TRP A 222 -2.71 -16.38 14.49
C TRP A 222 -2.66 -16.64 16.00
N GLU A 223 -1.75 -17.49 16.45
CA GLU A 223 -1.50 -17.77 17.86
C GLU A 223 -0.06 -17.41 18.22
N ARG A 224 0.10 -16.64 19.30
CA ARG A 224 1.42 -16.24 19.82
C ARG A 224 2.25 -17.47 20.18
N ARG A 225 3.53 -17.42 19.81
CA ARG A 225 4.56 -18.38 20.23
C ARG A 225 5.09 -17.95 21.59
N GLU A 226 5.09 -18.88 22.55
CA GLU A 226 5.64 -18.61 23.89
C GLU A 226 7.19 -18.69 23.89
N ASP A 227 7.77 -19.34 22.88
CA ASP A 227 9.20 -19.53 22.66
C ASP A 227 9.80 -18.54 21.65
N TRP A 228 9.14 -17.41 21.39
CA TRP A 228 9.64 -16.44 20.44
C TRP A 228 10.91 -15.73 20.96
N TRP A 229 11.95 -15.74 20.15
CA TRP A 229 13.29 -15.22 20.46
C TRP A 229 13.31 -13.75 20.94
N GLY A 230 12.41 -12.92 20.45
CA GLY A 230 12.34 -11.48 20.77
C GLY A 230 11.90 -11.21 22.21
N THR A 231 11.30 -12.19 22.91
CA THR A 231 10.96 -12.06 24.33
C THR A 231 12.21 -11.87 25.17
N GLU A 232 13.26 -12.64 24.90
CA GLU A 232 14.54 -12.54 25.64
C GLU A 232 15.45 -11.46 25.02
N ALA A 233 15.63 -11.48 23.69
CA ALA A 233 16.63 -10.66 23.01
C ALA A 233 16.22 -9.19 22.88
N LEU A 234 14.92 -8.88 22.79
CA LEU A 234 14.38 -7.53 22.64
C LEU A 234 13.55 -7.05 23.84
N SER A 235 13.34 -7.91 24.84
CA SER A 235 12.43 -7.66 25.97
C SER A 235 11.01 -7.31 25.50
N MET A 236 10.57 -7.91 24.39
CA MET A 236 9.28 -7.66 23.76
C MET A 236 8.36 -8.87 23.92
N THR A 237 7.12 -8.64 24.34
CA THR A 237 6.08 -9.68 24.36
C THR A 237 4.80 -9.09 23.82
N PRO A 238 4.30 -9.54 22.66
CA PRO A 238 3.02 -9.09 22.15
C PRO A 238 1.90 -9.43 23.14
N ALA A 239 1.04 -8.47 23.45
CA ALA A 239 -0.03 -8.63 24.42
C ALA A 239 -1.13 -9.62 23.96
N PRO A 240 -1.63 -9.55 22.70
CA PRO A 240 -2.62 -10.49 22.24
C PRO A 240 -2.05 -11.91 22.11
N ARG A 241 -2.72 -12.88 22.72
CA ARG A 241 -2.41 -14.29 22.51
C ARG A 241 -2.90 -14.77 21.15
N TYR A 242 -4.04 -14.25 20.72
CA TYR A 242 -4.62 -14.53 19.42
C TYR A 242 -4.84 -13.25 18.64
N ILE A 243 -4.58 -13.32 17.34
CA ILE A 243 -4.97 -12.28 16.39
C ILE A 243 -5.91 -12.93 15.38
N VAL A 244 -7.10 -12.36 15.23
CA VAL A 244 -8.09 -12.78 14.26
C VAL A 244 -8.21 -11.66 13.24
N ASP A 245 -7.67 -11.88 12.04
CA ASP A 245 -7.88 -10.96 10.93
C ASP A 245 -9.07 -11.44 10.09
N VAL A 246 -10.11 -10.61 10.03
CA VAL A 246 -11.36 -10.91 9.34
C VAL A 246 -11.29 -10.31 7.95
N SER A 247 -11.61 -11.10 6.93
CA SER A 247 -11.75 -10.61 5.56
C SER A 247 -12.76 -9.46 5.52
N ASN A 248 -12.38 -8.36 4.90
CA ASN A 248 -13.20 -7.16 4.84
C ASN A 248 -14.41 -7.39 3.90
N PRO A 249 -15.63 -7.45 4.41
CA PRO A 249 -16.79 -7.70 3.57
C PRO A 249 -17.27 -6.44 2.83
N SER A 250 -17.20 -5.28 3.48
CA SER A 250 -17.41 -3.93 2.94
C SER A 250 -17.10 -2.88 4.02
N ASN A 251 -16.83 -1.66 3.60
CA ASN A 251 -16.56 -0.56 4.52
C ASN A 251 -17.73 -0.25 5.47
N GLU A 252 -18.97 -0.39 4.98
CA GLU A 252 -20.19 -0.15 5.75
C GLU A 252 -20.38 -1.20 6.86
N VAL A 253 -20.08 -2.47 6.57
CA VAL A 253 -20.15 -3.55 7.56
C VAL A 253 -19.06 -3.33 8.63
N VAL A 254 -17.85 -3.01 8.24
CA VAL A 254 -16.72 -2.78 9.16
C VAL A 254 -16.98 -1.62 10.11
N ILE A 255 -17.53 -0.51 9.63
CA ILE A 255 -17.84 0.64 10.51
C ILE A 255 -18.92 0.28 11.55
N GLY A 256 -19.90 -0.54 11.16
CA GLY A 256 -20.89 -1.09 12.08
C GLY A 256 -20.27 -2.00 13.14
N GLN A 257 -19.38 -2.90 12.75
CA GLN A 257 -18.68 -3.83 13.65
C GLN A 257 -17.76 -3.12 14.64
N LEU A 258 -17.03 -2.08 14.19
CA LEU A 258 -16.23 -1.21 15.08
C LEU A 258 -17.13 -0.48 16.08
N GLY A 259 -18.22 0.11 15.62
CA GLY A 259 -19.17 0.83 16.47
C GLY A 259 -19.83 -0.05 17.54
N GLN A 260 -19.92 -1.36 17.28
CA GLN A 260 -20.46 -2.38 18.21
C GLN A 260 -19.37 -3.05 19.06
N GLY A 261 -18.08 -2.72 18.87
CA GLY A 261 -16.97 -3.35 19.58
C GLY A 261 -16.71 -4.81 19.19
N GLN A 262 -17.16 -5.24 18.03
CA GLN A 262 -16.89 -6.58 17.47
C GLN A 262 -15.48 -6.65 16.86
N LEU A 263 -14.98 -5.54 16.36
CA LEU A 263 -13.60 -5.34 15.92
C LEU A 263 -12.88 -4.40 16.88
N ASP A 264 -11.59 -4.61 17.04
CA ASP A 264 -10.70 -3.75 17.83
C ASP A 264 -9.97 -2.72 16.96
N LEU A 265 -9.66 -3.09 15.73
CA LEU A 265 -8.89 -2.26 14.79
C LEU A 265 -9.35 -2.51 13.36
N SER A 266 -9.51 -1.41 12.60
CA SER A 266 -9.56 -1.46 11.14
C SER A 266 -8.35 -0.74 10.54
N ASN A 267 -7.70 -1.39 9.56
CA ASN A 267 -6.59 -0.84 8.78
C ASN A 267 -7.04 -0.37 7.38
N ASN A 268 -8.29 0.01 7.22
CA ASN A 268 -8.85 0.43 5.94
C ASN A 268 -9.50 1.81 6.03
N PHE A 269 -9.67 2.48 4.89
CA PHE A 269 -10.53 3.65 4.80
C PHE A 269 -11.97 3.28 5.20
N LEU A 270 -12.57 4.07 6.06
CA LEU A 270 -13.97 3.91 6.47
C LEU A 270 -14.73 5.23 6.27
N PRO A 271 -15.76 5.25 5.39
CA PRO A 271 -16.57 6.43 5.19
C PRO A 271 -17.25 6.85 6.49
N GLY A 272 -17.14 8.14 6.84
CA GLY A 272 -17.75 8.67 8.06
C GLY A 272 -16.98 8.36 9.37
N ALA A 273 -15.81 7.73 9.32
CA ALA A 273 -14.98 7.46 10.51
C ALA A 273 -14.68 8.71 11.32
N SER A 274 -14.55 9.89 10.70
CA SER A 274 -14.38 11.17 11.38
C SER A 274 -15.48 11.45 12.42
N SER A 275 -16.71 11.02 12.17
CA SER A 275 -17.82 11.17 13.14
C SER A 275 -17.68 10.25 14.35
N LEU A 276 -17.18 9.01 14.14
CA LEU A 276 -16.89 8.08 15.24
C LEU A 276 -15.71 8.56 16.08
N ILE A 277 -14.69 9.14 15.45
CA ILE A 277 -13.52 9.73 16.13
C ILE A 277 -13.96 10.95 16.97
N LYS A 278 -14.71 11.89 16.38
CA LYS A 278 -15.25 13.06 17.08
C LYS A 278 -16.13 12.67 18.27
N SER A 279 -16.91 11.61 18.17
CA SER A 279 -17.73 11.08 19.26
C SER A 279 -16.96 10.18 20.25
N LYS A 280 -15.65 10.01 20.08
CA LYS A 280 -14.76 9.17 20.89
C LYS A 280 -15.18 7.68 20.97
N LYS A 281 -15.93 7.20 19.98
CA LYS A 281 -16.27 5.77 19.87
C LYS A 281 -15.12 4.95 19.33
N VAL A 282 -14.28 5.57 18.50
CA VAL A 282 -13.00 5.03 18.04
C VAL A 282 -11.91 6.07 18.26
N VAL A 283 -10.67 5.62 18.33
CA VAL A 283 -9.47 6.44 18.36
C VAL A 283 -8.68 6.32 17.06
N SER A 284 -7.96 7.36 16.71
CA SER A 284 -7.05 7.46 15.59
C SER A 284 -5.71 8.00 16.04
N TYR A 285 -4.72 8.06 15.15
CA TYR A 285 -3.39 8.54 15.56
C TYR A 285 -3.41 9.99 16.04
N TYR A 286 -4.06 10.91 15.30
CA TYR A 286 -4.27 12.29 15.73
C TYR A 286 -5.68 12.46 16.31
N ASP A 287 -5.81 13.31 17.32
CA ASP A 287 -7.11 13.67 17.93
C ASP A 287 -7.88 14.72 17.12
N LYS A 288 -7.20 15.37 16.18
CA LYS A 288 -7.71 16.42 15.27
C LYS A 288 -7.39 16.09 13.83
N ALA A 289 -8.11 16.73 12.91
CA ALA A 289 -7.83 16.62 11.49
C ALA A 289 -6.43 17.16 11.11
N PRO A 290 -5.72 16.49 10.20
CA PRO A 290 -6.04 15.18 9.63
C PRO A 290 -5.86 14.07 10.67
N TYR A 291 -6.80 13.13 10.77
CA TYR A 291 -6.80 12.12 11.83
C TYR A 291 -5.79 10.99 11.62
N MET A 292 -5.28 10.83 10.41
CA MET A 292 -4.40 9.72 10.01
C MET A 292 -2.99 10.21 9.72
N LEU A 293 -1.99 9.41 10.08
CA LEU A 293 -0.65 9.56 9.52
C LEU A 293 -0.70 9.37 8.00
N SER A 294 0.19 10.05 7.28
CA SER A 294 0.32 9.88 5.84
C SER A 294 1.13 8.62 5.52
N ALA A 295 0.57 7.74 4.70
CA ALA A 295 1.19 6.47 4.30
C ALA A 295 1.77 6.51 2.88
N ASN A 296 1.06 7.15 1.96
CA ASN A 296 1.46 7.30 0.57
C ASN A 296 0.78 8.53 -0.03
N THR A 297 1.21 8.92 -1.21
CA THR A 297 0.59 10.00 -1.96
C THR A 297 -0.29 9.41 -3.06
N ALA A 298 -1.54 9.82 -3.11
CA ALA A 298 -2.39 9.55 -4.24
C ALA A 298 -2.06 10.53 -5.36
N TRP A 299 -1.85 10.01 -6.56
CA TRP A 299 -1.53 10.78 -7.76
C TRP A 299 -2.59 10.61 -8.83
N LEU A 300 -2.86 11.66 -9.58
CA LEU A 300 -3.41 11.53 -10.91
C LEU A 300 -2.23 11.27 -11.85
N VAL A 301 -2.26 10.15 -12.54
CA VAL A 301 -1.19 9.71 -13.44
C VAL A 301 -1.67 9.87 -14.88
N PRO A 302 -1.13 10.85 -15.64
CA PRO A 302 -1.38 11.00 -17.06
C PRO A 302 -0.57 9.96 -17.85
N ASN A 303 -1.14 9.44 -18.93
CA ASN A 303 -0.38 8.66 -19.90
C ASN A 303 0.34 9.61 -20.86
N THR A 304 1.60 9.88 -20.64
CA THR A 304 2.37 10.89 -21.38
C THR A 304 2.67 10.50 -22.83
N THR A 305 2.35 9.28 -23.25
CA THR A 305 2.46 8.85 -24.66
C THR A 305 1.24 9.22 -25.50
N LYS A 306 0.18 9.76 -24.87
CA LYS A 306 -1.07 10.13 -25.53
C LYS A 306 -1.28 11.66 -25.53
N LYS A 307 -1.83 12.18 -26.62
CA LYS A 307 -2.28 13.58 -26.66
C LYS A 307 -3.55 13.74 -25.82
N PRO A 308 -3.69 14.86 -25.10
CA PRO A 308 -2.74 15.99 -24.96
C PRO A 308 -1.77 15.79 -23.78
N MET A 309 -1.70 14.58 -23.17
CA MET A 309 -0.85 14.30 -22.01
C MET A 309 0.66 14.31 -22.33
N ASP A 310 1.05 14.32 -23.60
CA ASP A 310 2.42 14.52 -24.07
C ASP A 310 2.89 15.99 -23.89
N ASP A 311 1.97 16.92 -23.64
CA ASP A 311 2.25 18.35 -23.44
C ASP A 311 2.29 18.71 -21.95
N ALA A 312 3.45 19.15 -21.45
CA ALA A 312 3.63 19.57 -20.05
C ALA A 312 2.72 20.74 -19.64
N ALA A 313 2.48 21.70 -20.56
CA ALA A 313 1.59 22.83 -20.27
C ALA A 313 0.15 22.35 -20.03
N PHE A 314 -0.32 21.38 -20.81
CA PHE A 314 -1.64 20.77 -20.57
C PHE A 314 -1.70 20.07 -19.21
N ARG A 315 -0.66 19.30 -18.84
CA ARG A 315 -0.60 18.62 -17.56
C ARG A 315 -0.58 19.59 -16.37
N ARG A 316 0.13 20.74 -16.49
CA ARG A 316 0.12 21.79 -15.46
C ARG A 316 -1.25 22.45 -15.33
N ALA A 317 -1.90 22.78 -16.46
CA ALA A 317 -3.26 23.31 -16.45
C ALA A 317 -4.25 22.34 -15.81
N LEU A 318 -4.13 21.03 -16.12
CA LEU A 318 -4.92 19.99 -15.48
C LEU A 318 -4.66 19.95 -13.96
N ALA A 319 -3.40 20.06 -13.51
CA ALA A 319 -3.06 20.10 -12.08
C ALA A 319 -3.73 21.30 -11.37
N ALA A 320 -3.69 22.50 -11.97
CA ALA A 320 -4.34 23.69 -11.44
C ALA A 320 -5.88 23.60 -11.44
N SER A 321 -6.48 22.74 -12.27
CA SER A 321 -7.93 22.55 -12.33
C SER A 321 -8.48 21.69 -11.19
N VAL A 322 -7.64 20.91 -10.49
CA VAL A 322 -8.08 19.93 -9.47
C VAL A 322 -8.19 20.56 -8.09
N ASP A 323 -9.40 20.60 -7.53
CA ASP A 323 -9.65 21.02 -6.14
C ASP A 323 -9.40 19.88 -5.14
N THR A 324 -8.14 19.70 -4.74
CA THR A 324 -7.74 18.68 -3.75
C THR A 324 -8.33 18.95 -2.37
N GLY A 325 -8.57 20.22 -2.00
CA GLY A 325 -9.24 20.58 -0.75
C GLY A 325 -10.69 20.07 -0.70
N LYS A 326 -11.41 20.19 -1.84
CA LYS A 326 -12.77 19.65 -1.97
C LYS A 326 -12.79 18.12 -1.88
N ILE A 327 -11.80 17.43 -2.46
CA ILE A 327 -11.65 15.96 -2.32
C ILE A 327 -11.45 15.60 -0.84
N VAL A 328 -10.48 16.20 -0.18
CA VAL A 328 -10.15 15.89 1.23
C VAL A 328 -11.34 16.15 2.15
N LYS A 329 -12.00 17.28 2.00
CA LYS A 329 -13.15 17.64 2.84
C LYS A 329 -14.41 16.85 2.50
N GLY A 330 -14.72 16.73 1.21
CA GLY A 330 -15.98 16.14 0.76
C GLY A 330 -15.98 14.62 0.75
N VAL A 331 -14.87 13.99 0.32
CA VAL A 331 -14.77 12.54 0.21
C VAL A 331 -14.22 11.92 1.49
N TYR A 332 -13.14 12.50 2.02
CA TYR A 332 -12.43 11.92 3.16
C TYR A 332 -12.87 12.48 4.52
N GLY A 333 -13.70 13.54 4.57
CA GLY A 333 -14.18 14.12 5.84
C GLY A 333 -13.04 14.57 6.74
N ASP A 334 -11.99 15.15 6.15
CA ASP A 334 -10.76 15.62 6.80
C ASP A 334 -9.93 14.51 7.48
N LEU A 335 -10.14 13.23 7.14
CA LEU A 335 -9.29 12.13 7.64
C LEU A 335 -7.84 12.23 7.16
N VAL A 336 -7.63 12.86 6.01
CA VAL A 336 -6.34 13.06 5.33
C VAL A 336 -6.15 14.54 5.00
N LYS A 337 -5.03 14.89 4.35
CA LYS A 337 -4.76 16.27 3.92
C LYS A 337 -4.34 16.34 2.44
N PRO A 338 -4.51 17.50 1.77
CA PRO A 338 -4.00 17.70 0.42
C PRO A 338 -2.49 17.47 0.36
N ALA A 339 -2.01 16.92 -0.76
CA ALA A 339 -0.58 16.78 -1.00
C ALA A 339 0.07 18.12 -1.34
N SER A 340 1.38 18.26 -1.07
CA SER A 340 2.20 19.33 -1.61
C SER A 340 2.33 19.19 -3.14
N PRO A 341 2.72 20.23 -3.87
CA PRO A 341 2.95 20.13 -5.31
C PRO A 341 4.01 19.10 -5.70
N THR A 342 4.99 18.81 -4.84
CA THR A 342 5.98 17.74 -5.05
C THR A 342 5.42 16.36 -4.75
N GLY A 343 4.37 16.27 -3.93
CA GLY A 343 3.81 15.02 -3.44
C GLY A 343 4.68 14.28 -2.43
N LEU A 344 5.81 14.84 -2.01
CA LEU A 344 6.60 14.23 -0.95
C LEU A 344 5.80 14.18 0.35
N LEU A 345 5.84 13.03 1.02
CA LEU A 345 5.12 12.83 2.28
C LEU A 345 5.62 13.79 3.37
N PRO A 346 4.79 14.14 4.36
CA PRO A 346 5.19 15.02 5.46
C PRO A 346 6.45 14.56 6.20
N GLN A 347 6.68 13.25 6.29
CA GLN A 347 7.88 12.68 6.88
C GLN A 347 9.16 13.04 6.09
N TRP A 348 9.02 13.39 4.82
CA TRP A 348 10.11 13.82 3.93
C TRP A 348 10.13 15.32 3.65
N GLU A 349 9.31 16.12 4.34
CA GLU A 349 9.17 17.56 4.11
C GLU A 349 10.52 18.32 4.17
N GLN A 350 11.50 17.80 4.91
CA GLN A 350 12.84 18.36 4.96
C GLN A 350 13.58 18.37 3.61
N PHE A 351 13.12 17.53 2.65
CA PHE A 351 13.69 17.42 1.31
C PHE A 351 12.94 18.26 0.27
N ASP A 352 11.84 18.91 0.65
CA ASP A 352 11.14 19.85 -0.24
C ASP A 352 11.97 21.10 -0.48
N ASP A 353 12.22 21.42 -1.74
CA ASP A 353 12.77 22.72 -2.14
C ASP A 353 11.67 23.77 -2.11
N LYS A 354 11.60 24.51 -1.01
CA LYS A 354 10.55 25.51 -0.79
C LYS A 354 10.60 26.67 -1.82
N ALA A 355 11.76 26.97 -2.37
CA ALA A 355 11.90 28.01 -3.41
C ALA A 355 11.31 27.54 -4.74
N LEU A 356 11.63 26.32 -5.16
CA LEU A 356 11.03 25.71 -6.36
C LEU A 356 9.52 25.54 -6.23
N ILE A 357 9.03 25.13 -5.07
CA ILE A 357 7.59 24.99 -4.81
C ILE A 357 6.90 26.37 -4.90
N ALA A 358 7.52 27.42 -4.37
CA ALA A 358 6.96 28.77 -4.46
C ALA A 358 6.95 29.33 -5.89
N GLU A 359 7.95 28.96 -6.71
CA GLU A 359 8.09 29.42 -8.10
C GLU A 359 7.24 28.61 -9.08
N LYS A 360 7.27 27.26 -8.98
CA LYS A 360 6.72 26.32 -9.97
C LYS A 360 5.58 25.46 -9.47
N GLY A 361 5.28 25.50 -8.16
CA GLY A 361 4.18 24.75 -7.58
C GLY A 361 2.82 25.24 -8.09
N PHE A 362 1.81 24.43 -7.88
CA PHE A 362 0.45 24.70 -8.30
C PHE A 362 -0.52 24.69 -7.11
N THR A 363 -1.60 25.44 -7.26
CA THR A 363 -2.77 25.41 -6.39
C THR A 363 -4.01 25.39 -7.25
N HIS A 364 -5.14 24.96 -6.69
CA HIS A 364 -6.40 25.00 -7.43
C HIS A 364 -6.75 26.44 -7.84
N ASP A 365 -6.81 26.69 -9.16
CA ASP A 365 -7.25 27.92 -9.78
C ASP A 365 -7.73 27.63 -11.21
N ALA A 366 -9.05 27.49 -11.38
CA ALA A 366 -9.64 27.21 -12.68
C ALA A 366 -9.42 28.33 -13.72
N ALA A 367 -9.27 29.59 -13.28
CA ALA A 367 -9.01 30.71 -14.20
C ALA A 367 -7.56 30.67 -14.69
N ALA A 368 -6.60 30.38 -13.80
CA ALA A 368 -5.21 30.17 -14.18
C ALA A 368 -5.07 28.96 -15.12
N ALA A 369 -5.78 27.86 -14.85
CA ALA A 369 -5.80 26.68 -15.72
C ALA A 369 -6.30 27.01 -17.12
N LYS A 370 -7.41 27.77 -17.26
CA LYS A 370 -7.91 28.23 -18.56
C LYS A 370 -6.89 29.08 -19.31
N LYS A 371 -6.23 30.00 -18.59
CA LYS A 371 -5.22 30.86 -19.19
C LYS A 371 -4.03 30.02 -19.70
N GLU A 372 -3.54 29.08 -18.90
CA GLU A 372 -2.43 28.21 -19.29
C GLU A 372 -2.78 27.35 -20.52
N LEU A 373 -4.02 26.84 -20.59
CA LEU A 373 -4.52 26.13 -21.78
C LEU A 373 -4.50 27.00 -23.01
N ALA A 374 -5.04 28.21 -22.91
CA ALA A 374 -5.07 29.17 -24.04
C ALA A 374 -3.66 29.57 -24.48
N ASP A 375 -2.76 29.88 -23.53
CA ASP A 375 -1.36 30.23 -23.83
C ASP A 375 -0.63 29.05 -24.52
N ALA A 376 -1.04 27.80 -24.21
CA ALA A 376 -0.52 26.58 -24.83
C ALA A 376 -1.21 26.23 -26.17
N GLY A 377 -2.23 26.96 -26.59
CA GLY A 377 -2.94 26.77 -27.87
C GLY A 377 -4.12 25.79 -27.81
N TYR A 378 -4.64 25.50 -26.61
CA TYR A 378 -5.89 24.78 -26.41
C TYR A 378 -7.03 25.78 -26.20
N GLU A 379 -7.94 25.85 -27.15
CA GLU A 379 -9.02 26.83 -27.20
C GLU A 379 -10.37 26.16 -27.44
N ASP A 380 -11.43 26.71 -26.90
CA ASP A 380 -12.82 26.31 -27.21
C ASP A 380 -13.21 26.96 -28.56
N LYS A 381 -13.07 26.22 -29.65
CA LYS A 381 -13.27 26.71 -31.02
C LYS A 381 -14.70 26.58 -31.50
N ASP A 382 -15.46 25.64 -30.99
CA ASP A 382 -16.85 25.39 -31.37
C ASP A 382 -17.88 26.02 -30.42
N GLY A 383 -17.44 26.54 -29.26
CA GLY A 383 -18.25 27.25 -28.31
C GLY A 383 -19.06 26.31 -27.37
N ASP A 384 -18.66 25.04 -27.22
CA ASP A 384 -19.37 24.07 -26.39
C ASP A 384 -18.92 24.11 -24.91
N GLY A 385 -17.94 24.96 -24.59
CA GLY A 385 -17.39 25.19 -23.26
C GLY A 385 -16.20 24.32 -22.93
N PHE A 386 -15.68 23.55 -23.89
CA PHE A 386 -14.50 22.71 -23.74
C PHE A 386 -13.44 23.04 -24.79
N VAL A 387 -12.19 22.82 -24.41
CA VAL A 387 -11.08 23.07 -25.36
C VAL A 387 -10.88 21.88 -26.29
N GLU A 388 -10.45 22.17 -27.54
CA GLU A 388 -10.00 21.17 -28.49
C GLU A 388 -8.50 20.94 -28.42
N ASN A 389 -8.07 19.82 -29.04
CA ASN A 389 -6.66 19.60 -29.36
C ASN A 389 -6.13 20.73 -30.27
N LYS A 390 -4.81 20.96 -30.25
CA LYS A 390 -4.17 22.00 -31.06
C LYS A 390 -4.49 21.91 -32.57
N ASP A 391 -4.75 20.70 -33.07
CA ASP A 391 -5.17 20.45 -34.46
C ASP A 391 -6.68 20.67 -34.69
N GLY A 392 -7.43 21.07 -33.67
CA GLY A 392 -8.86 21.33 -33.74
C GLY A 392 -9.74 20.09 -33.61
N SER A 393 -9.17 18.91 -33.35
CA SER A 393 -9.96 17.72 -33.05
C SER A 393 -10.54 17.77 -31.65
N ALA A 394 -11.72 17.17 -31.43
CA ALA A 394 -12.38 17.11 -30.13
C ALA A 394 -11.49 16.46 -29.10
N LEU A 395 -11.40 17.08 -27.91
CA LEU A 395 -10.64 16.57 -26.77
C LEU A 395 -11.60 15.95 -25.73
N SER A 396 -11.41 14.70 -25.43
CA SER A 396 -12.17 14.00 -24.39
C SER A 396 -11.28 12.95 -23.72
N LEU A 397 -11.13 13.06 -22.42
CA LEU A 397 -10.27 12.19 -21.60
C LEU A 397 -11.10 11.25 -20.76
N LYS A 398 -10.49 10.13 -20.39
CA LYS A 398 -11.06 9.12 -19.49
C LYS A 398 -10.21 9.02 -18.24
N LEU A 399 -10.84 9.17 -17.10
CA LEU A 399 -10.24 8.92 -15.79
C LEU A 399 -10.77 7.60 -15.24
N ALA A 400 -9.90 6.59 -15.15
CA ALA A 400 -10.24 5.27 -14.67
C ALA A 400 -9.78 5.06 -13.22
N VAL A 401 -10.67 4.50 -12.39
CA VAL A 401 -10.41 4.03 -11.03
C VAL A 401 -11.16 2.72 -10.78
N PRO A 402 -10.73 1.86 -9.82
CA PRO A 402 -11.37 0.57 -9.62
C PRO A 402 -12.83 0.71 -9.17
N SER A 403 -13.70 -0.13 -9.71
CA SER A 403 -15.07 -0.28 -9.20
C SER A 403 -15.05 -0.75 -7.75
N GLY A 404 -16.00 -0.24 -6.93
CA GLY A 404 -16.06 -0.56 -5.50
C GLY A 404 -15.13 0.25 -4.59
N TRP A 405 -14.14 0.98 -5.14
CA TRP A 405 -13.34 1.94 -4.39
C TRP A 405 -14.07 3.27 -4.33
N THR A 406 -15.07 3.33 -3.46
CA THR A 406 -16.05 4.41 -3.44
C THR A 406 -15.45 5.79 -3.20
N ASP A 407 -14.41 5.88 -2.38
CA ASP A 407 -13.63 7.10 -2.16
C ASP A 407 -12.94 7.58 -3.44
N TRP A 408 -12.29 6.68 -4.18
CA TRP A 408 -11.64 7.05 -5.45
C TRP A 408 -12.65 7.38 -6.54
N MET A 409 -13.78 6.67 -6.57
CA MET A 409 -14.87 6.95 -7.53
C MET A 409 -15.44 8.35 -7.30
N GLU A 410 -15.63 8.77 -6.04
CA GLU A 410 -16.09 10.13 -5.72
C GLU A 410 -14.99 11.17 -5.98
N ALA A 411 -13.73 10.88 -5.64
CA ALA A 411 -12.60 11.76 -5.97
C ALA A 411 -12.49 11.99 -7.49
N ALA A 412 -12.62 10.94 -8.30
CA ALA A 412 -12.60 11.04 -9.76
C ALA A 412 -13.70 11.97 -10.30
N LYS A 413 -14.91 11.94 -9.73
CA LYS A 413 -15.99 12.86 -10.08
C LYS A 413 -15.67 14.32 -9.73
N VAL A 414 -15.01 14.56 -8.57
CA VAL A 414 -14.56 15.90 -8.18
C VAL A 414 -13.49 16.40 -9.14
N ILE A 415 -12.53 15.55 -9.53
CA ILE A 415 -11.50 15.88 -10.54
C ILE A 415 -12.16 16.24 -11.88
N ALA A 416 -13.08 15.41 -12.37
CA ALA A 416 -13.80 15.68 -13.63
C ALA A 416 -14.60 16.99 -13.57
N SER A 417 -15.20 17.32 -12.42
CA SER A 417 -15.92 18.58 -12.22
C SER A 417 -14.98 19.79 -12.26
N GLY A 418 -13.84 19.75 -11.57
CA GLY A 418 -12.84 20.83 -11.58
C GLY A 418 -12.23 21.03 -12.98
N ALA A 419 -11.93 19.92 -13.66
CA ALA A 419 -11.46 19.93 -15.05
C ALA A 419 -12.48 20.61 -16.00
N LYS A 420 -13.78 20.31 -15.83
CA LYS A 420 -14.86 20.97 -16.59
C LYS A 420 -14.87 22.48 -16.35
N ASP A 421 -14.68 22.95 -15.11
CA ASP A 421 -14.64 24.37 -14.79
C ASP A 421 -13.44 25.07 -15.47
N ALA A 422 -12.39 24.35 -15.81
CA ALA A 422 -11.25 24.80 -16.61
C ALA A 422 -11.42 24.58 -18.13
N GLY A 423 -12.54 24.00 -18.59
CA GLY A 423 -12.78 23.71 -20.00
C GLY A 423 -12.18 22.39 -20.49
N ILE A 424 -11.79 21.49 -19.59
CA ILE A 424 -11.27 20.15 -19.94
C ILE A 424 -12.38 19.11 -19.77
N ARG A 425 -12.67 18.34 -20.82
CA ARG A 425 -13.68 17.28 -20.79
C ARG A 425 -13.07 15.98 -20.28
N ILE A 426 -13.52 15.53 -19.08
CA ILE A 426 -13.13 14.24 -18.50
C ILE A 426 -14.38 13.43 -18.18
N SER A 427 -14.43 12.18 -18.65
CA SER A 427 -15.39 11.16 -18.25
C SER A 427 -14.74 10.19 -17.25
N THR A 428 -15.53 9.69 -16.28
CA THR A 428 -15.04 8.72 -15.29
C THR A 428 -15.42 7.30 -15.69
N GLU A 429 -14.49 6.36 -15.55
CA GLU A 429 -14.70 4.92 -15.82
C GLU A 429 -14.35 4.10 -14.59
N PHE A 430 -15.14 3.05 -14.33
CA PHE A 430 -14.97 2.21 -13.14
C PHE A 430 -14.87 0.72 -13.51
N PRO A 431 -13.78 0.31 -14.18
CA PRO A 431 -13.52 -1.10 -14.47
C PRO A 431 -13.29 -1.90 -13.17
N ASP A 432 -13.37 -3.23 -13.24
CA ASP A 432 -12.87 -4.06 -12.15
C ASP A 432 -11.34 -3.94 -12.02
N GLN A 433 -10.83 -4.30 -10.83
CA GLN A 433 -9.40 -4.11 -10.50
C GLN A 433 -8.45 -4.82 -11.47
N ASN A 434 -8.81 -6.01 -11.94
CA ASN A 434 -7.93 -6.77 -12.85
C ASN A 434 -7.90 -6.13 -14.24
N ALA A 435 -9.08 -5.70 -14.75
CA ALA A 435 -9.17 -4.98 -16.01
C ALA A 435 -8.39 -3.66 -15.95
N LEU A 436 -8.49 -2.91 -14.85
CA LEU A 436 -7.71 -1.69 -14.66
C LEU A 436 -6.20 -1.95 -14.63
N ASN A 437 -5.77 -2.99 -13.93
CA ASN A 437 -4.35 -3.38 -13.87
C ASN A 437 -3.82 -3.73 -15.26
N GLU A 438 -4.61 -4.46 -16.07
CA GLU A 438 -4.25 -4.79 -17.43
C GLU A 438 -4.16 -3.55 -18.33
N GLN A 439 -5.19 -2.66 -18.29
CA GLN A 439 -5.20 -1.39 -19.02
C GLN A 439 -3.99 -0.54 -18.66
N ARG A 440 -3.74 -0.36 -17.37
CA ARG A 440 -2.60 0.40 -16.83
C ARG A 440 -1.27 -0.18 -17.29
N GLY A 441 -1.11 -1.48 -17.17
CA GLY A 441 0.09 -2.18 -17.60
C GLY A 441 0.38 -2.02 -19.09
N LYS A 442 -0.64 -2.08 -19.95
CA LYS A 442 -0.54 -1.88 -21.40
C LYS A 442 -0.44 -0.43 -21.84
N GLY A 443 -0.80 0.54 -20.98
CA GLY A 443 -0.94 1.95 -21.35
C GLY A 443 -2.25 2.27 -22.07
N ASP A 444 -3.29 1.47 -21.87
CA ASP A 444 -4.62 1.68 -22.47
C ASP A 444 -5.50 2.55 -21.56
N PHE A 445 -4.99 3.68 -21.14
CA PHE A 445 -5.69 4.67 -20.33
C PHE A 445 -5.23 6.08 -20.72
N ASP A 446 -6.00 7.10 -20.38
CA ASP A 446 -5.59 8.50 -20.48
C ASP A 446 -5.15 9.01 -19.11
N LEU A 447 -5.95 8.77 -18.08
CA LEU A 447 -5.71 9.15 -16.69
C LEU A 447 -6.11 7.99 -15.75
N VAL A 448 -5.31 7.76 -14.71
CA VAL A 448 -5.66 6.87 -13.60
C VAL A 448 -5.27 7.51 -12.27
N ILE A 449 -5.94 7.13 -11.18
CA ILE A 449 -5.44 7.42 -9.83
C ILE A 449 -4.55 6.25 -9.39
N ASN A 450 -3.41 6.55 -8.76
CA ASN A 450 -2.48 5.56 -8.22
C ASN A 450 -1.90 6.01 -6.89
N ASN A 451 -1.63 5.09 -5.98
CA ASN A 451 -1.01 5.33 -4.67
C ASN A 451 -0.08 4.19 -4.21
N GLU A 452 0.41 3.38 -5.13
CA GLU A 452 1.09 2.13 -4.80
C GLU A 452 2.44 2.30 -4.09
N ARG A 453 3.10 3.47 -4.24
CA ARG A 453 4.37 3.69 -3.54
C ARG A 453 4.13 4.20 -2.12
N GLN A 454 4.49 3.37 -1.16
CA GLN A 454 4.35 3.66 0.27
C GLN A 454 5.52 4.51 0.81
N LEU A 455 5.35 5.05 2.02
CA LEU A 455 6.42 5.67 2.79
C LEU A 455 7.60 4.69 2.96
N SER A 456 8.81 5.19 2.84
CA SER A 456 10.06 4.46 3.07
C SER A 456 11.02 5.34 3.88
N ASN A 457 12.19 4.81 4.22
CA ASN A 457 13.19 5.53 5.00
C ASN A 457 13.71 6.80 4.29
N THR A 458 13.65 6.85 2.95
CA THR A 458 14.07 8.02 2.16
C THR A 458 13.12 8.28 0.99
N PRO A 459 13.13 9.48 0.37
CA PRO A 459 12.30 9.79 -0.79
C PRO A 459 12.74 9.11 -2.09
N TRP A 460 13.85 8.36 -2.11
CA TRP A 460 14.36 7.70 -3.31
C TRP A 460 13.30 6.81 -3.96
N THR A 461 12.61 5.96 -3.18
CA THR A 461 11.59 5.04 -3.73
C THR A 461 10.44 5.77 -4.42
N TYR A 462 10.11 7.00 -3.99
CA TYR A 462 9.09 7.83 -4.60
C TYR A 462 9.49 8.26 -6.02
N TYR A 463 10.72 8.73 -6.18
CA TYR A 463 11.23 9.17 -7.48
C TYR A 463 11.56 8.00 -8.40
N ASP A 464 12.08 6.89 -7.87
CA ASP A 464 12.27 5.63 -8.59
C ASP A 464 10.94 5.18 -9.25
N TYR A 465 9.84 5.22 -8.49
CA TYR A 465 8.53 4.84 -8.99
C TYR A 465 8.03 5.74 -10.14
N ILE A 466 8.33 7.02 -10.12
CA ILE A 466 7.87 7.99 -11.13
C ILE A 466 8.72 7.93 -12.40
N PHE A 467 10.05 7.85 -12.26
CA PHE A 467 10.99 8.13 -13.34
C PHE A 467 11.74 6.91 -13.89
N GLN A 468 11.49 5.71 -13.37
CA GLN A 468 12.26 4.53 -13.77
C GLN A 468 12.22 4.28 -15.28
N LEU A 469 13.40 4.12 -15.88
CA LEU A 469 13.59 3.75 -17.28
C LEU A 469 14.34 2.41 -17.42
N PRO A 470 14.22 1.72 -18.56
CA PRO A 470 13.40 2.07 -19.73
C PRO A 470 11.91 1.78 -19.51
N VAL A 471 11.03 2.52 -20.20
CA VAL A 471 9.60 2.20 -20.23
C VAL A 471 9.42 0.87 -20.98
N GLN A 472 8.77 -0.06 -20.32
CA GLN A 472 8.50 -1.40 -20.87
C GLN A 472 7.21 -1.41 -21.69
N LYS A 473 7.09 -2.33 -22.64
CA LYS A 473 5.83 -2.56 -23.37
C LYS A 473 4.67 -2.86 -22.40
N GLN A 474 4.97 -3.63 -21.35
CA GLN A 474 4.07 -3.92 -20.23
C GLN A 474 4.68 -3.36 -18.95
N GLN A 475 4.09 -2.28 -18.40
CA GLN A 475 4.50 -1.67 -17.11
C GLN A 475 3.67 -2.26 -15.98
N ASN A 476 4.26 -3.12 -15.17
CA ASN A 476 3.53 -3.82 -14.12
C ASN A 476 3.77 -3.25 -12.71
N THR A 477 4.79 -2.43 -12.50
CA THR A 477 5.24 -2.04 -11.16
C THR A 477 5.52 -0.56 -10.95
N VAL A 478 6.08 0.14 -11.96
CA VAL A 478 6.56 1.53 -11.84
C VAL A 478 6.24 2.31 -13.11
N ASN A 479 6.39 3.64 -13.08
CA ASN A 479 6.26 4.55 -14.22
C ASN A 479 5.07 4.23 -15.16
N PHE A 480 3.89 4.04 -14.58
CA PHE A 480 2.68 3.75 -15.35
C PHE A 480 2.31 4.87 -16.32
N GLY A 481 2.68 6.12 -15.99
CA GLY A 481 2.52 7.28 -16.87
C GLY A 481 3.36 7.24 -18.13
N ARG A 482 4.32 6.29 -18.22
CA ARG A 482 5.22 6.12 -19.37
C ARG A 482 6.03 7.37 -19.70
N TYR A 483 6.34 8.15 -18.67
CA TYR A 483 7.12 9.37 -18.83
C TYR A 483 8.59 9.02 -19.06
N GLU A 484 9.14 9.50 -20.17
CA GLU A 484 10.53 9.29 -20.56
C GLU A 484 11.34 10.57 -20.41
N ASN A 485 12.29 10.58 -19.50
CA ASN A 485 13.25 11.64 -19.30
C ASN A 485 14.55 11.06 -18.74
N GLU A 486 15.55 10.91 -19.60
CA GLU A 486 16.83 10.31 -19.23
C GLU A 486 17.60 11.10 -18.16
N GLU A 487 17.46 12.44 -18.16
CA GLU A 487 18.09 13.30 -17.15
C GLU A 487 17.48 13.06 -15.77
N ALA A 488 16.14 13.05 -15.69
CA ALA A 488 15.43 12.75 -14.45
C ALA A 488 15.82 11.37 -13.92
N TRP A 489 15.82 10.34 -14.78
CA TRP A 489 16.21 8.99 -14.39
C TRP A 489 17.67 8.92 -13.91
N LYS A 490 18.58 9.59 -14.58
CA LYS A 490 19.99 9.69 -14.15
C LYS A 490 20.09 10.32 -12.75
N LEU A 491 19.36 11.41 -12.49
CA LEU A 491 19.34 12.06 -11.17
C LEU A 491 18.78 11.13 -10.08
N VAL A 492 17.76 10.31 -10.39
CA VAL A 492 17.24 9.30 -9.46
C VAL A 492 18.28 8.21 -9.15
N GLN A 493 19.04 7.78 -10.17
CA GLN A 493 20.14 6.84 -9.97
C GLN A 493 21.26 7.45 -9.13
N GLU A 494 21.61 8.73 -9.39
CA GLU A 494 22.57 9.47 -8.56
C GLU A 494 22.10 9.59 -7.10
N LEU A 495 20.80 9.88 -6.88
CA LEU A 495 20.20 9.87 -5.53
C LEU A 495 20.33 8.50 -4.88
N GLY A 496 20.12 7.40 -5.63
CA GLY A 496 20.30 6.03 -5.15
C GLY A 496 21.70 5.74 -4.59
N GLY A 497 22.72 6.40 -5.15
CA GLY A 497 24.11 6.32 -4.72
C GLY A 497 24.49 7.26 -3.57
N VAL A 498 23.59 8.13 -3.10
CA VAL A 498 23.85 8.99 -1.92
C VAL A 498 23.63 8.19 -0.65
N LYS A 499 24.56 8.26 0.31
CA LYS A 499 24.40 7.61 1.62
C LYS A 499 23.18 8.15 2.36
N THR A 500 22.46 7.29 3.06
CA THR A 500 21.19 7.66 3.72
C THR A 500 21.37 8.60 4.91
N ASP A 501 22.58 8.72 5.44
CA ASP A 501 22.97 9.71 6.47
C ASP A 501 23.47 11.04 5.88
N ASP A 502 23.76 11.12 4.56
CA ASP A 502 24.11 12.37 3.87
C ASP A 502 22.87 13.18 3.50
N THR A 503 22.26 13.80 4.50
CA THR A 503 21.06 14.65 4.30
C THR A 503 21.32 15.81 3.32
N ALA A 504 22.52 16.37 3.29
CA ALA A 504 22.84 17.50 2.41
C ALA A 504 22.93 17.04 0.95
N GLY A 505 23.62 15.93 0.69
CA GLY A 505 23.67 15.29 -0.63
C GLY A 505 22.28 14.89 -1.14
N MET A 506 21.46 14.28 -0.28
CA MET A 506 20.08 13.95 -0.63
C MET A 506 19.25 15.18 -0.98
N LYS A 507 19.31 16.27 -0.19
CA LYS A 507 18.60 17.53 -0.51
C LYS A 507 19.00 18.10 -1.86
N ALA A 508 20.30 18.12 -2.15
CA ALA A 508 20.82 18.63 -3.41
C ALA A 508 20.38 17.79 -4.63
N ALA A 509 20.33 16.47 -4.48
CA ALA A 509 19.85 15.57 -5.54
C ALA A 509 18.33 15.69 -5.72
N VAL A 510 17.57 15.69 -4.63
CA VAL A 510 16.10 15.81 -4.63
C VAL A 510 15.66 17.14 -5.24
N SER A 511 16.30 18.27 -4.92
CA SER A 511 15.97 19.57 -5.49
C SER A 511 16.03 19.57 -7.02
N LYS A 512 17.07 18.95 -7.62
CA LYS A 512 17.17 18.84 -9.09
C LYS A 512 16.05 17.99 -9.69
N ILE A 513 15.66 16.90 -9.02
CA ILE A 513 14.55 16.04 -9.48
C ILE A 513 13.23 16.81 -9.37
N GLN A 514 13.02 17.56 -8.29
CA GLN A 514 11.82 18.39 -8.09
C GLN A 514 11.69 19.49 -9.15
N ASP A 515 12.79 20.06 -9.62
CA ASP A 515 12.78 21.04 -10.68
C ASP A 515 12.17 20.46 -11.98
N ILE A 516 12.61 19.28 -12.38
CA ILE A 516 12.05 18.55 -13.52
C ILE A 516 10.59 18.16 -13.25
N GLN A 517 10.30 17.61 -12.07
CA GLN A 517 8.96 17.15 -11.71
C GLN A 517 7.93 18.29 -11.77
N LEU A 518 8.23 19.45 -11.19
CA LEU A 518 7.31 20.60 -11.16
C LEU A 518 7.19 21.28 -12.52
N THR A 519 8.24 21.26 -13.33
CA THR A 519 8.23 21.81 -14.70
C THR A 519 7.44 20.91 -15.64
N GLU A 520 7.70 19.60 -15.62
CA GLU A 520 7.18 18.64 -16.59
C GLU A 520 5.89 17.95 -16.15
N MET A 521 5.57 17.98 -14.87
CA MET A 521 4.37 17.39 -14.27
C MET A 521 4.07 15.95 -14.74
N PRO A 522 5.01 14.98 -14.57
CA PRO A 522 4.80 13.59 -14.99
C PRO A 522 3.69 12.90 -14.18
N ILE A 523 3.42 13.36 -12.98
CA ILE A 523 2.32 12.99 -12.11
C ILE A 523 1.72 14.25 -11.47
N ILE A 524 0.47 14.20 -11.06
CA ILE A 524 -0.20 15.29 -10.34
C ILE A 524 -0.53 14.80 -8.94
N PRO A 525 0.19 15.26 -7.89
CA PRO A 525 -0.14 14.93 -6.50
C PRO A 525 -1.53 15.44 -6.11
N LEU A 526 -2.30 14.59 -5.44
CA LEU A 526 -3.68 14.88 -5.08
C LEU A 526 -3.85 15.04 -3.55
N TRP A 527 -3.68 13.95 -2.80
CA TRP A 527 -3.77 13.95 -1.35
C TRP A 527 -2.80 12.94 -0.75
N TYR A 528 -2.44 13.14 0.50
CA TYR A 528 -1.72 12.14 1.27
C TYR A 528 -2.72 11.12 1.79
N ASN A 529 -2.63 9.91 1.27
CA ASN A 529 -3.50 8.83 1.71
C ASN A 529 -3.15 8.39 3.14
N GLY A 530 -4.16 8.02 3.92
CA GLY A 530 -3.97 7.73 5.33
C GLY A 530 -3.30 6.38 5.58
N LEU A 531 -2.46 6.34 6.61
CA LEU A 531 -2.12 5.11 7.30
C LEU A 531 -3.32 4.75 8.18
N TRP A 532 -4.30 4.07 7.55
CA TRP A 532 -5.60 3.85 8.13
C TRP A 532 -5.51 3.06 9.45
N SER A 533 -5.97 3.66 10.53
CA SER A 533 -6.06 3.02 11.84
C SER A 533 -7.23 3.61 12.62
N GLN A 534 -8.27 2.82 12.78
CA GLN A 534 -9.41 3.16 13.61
C GLN A 534 -9.56 2.07 14.67
N SER A 535 -9.29 2.42 15.92
CA SER A 535 -9.22 1.46 17.02
C SER A 535 -10.31 1.70 18.05
N THR A 536 -10.83 0.62 18.67
CA THR A 536 -11.73 0.70 19.82
C THR A 536 -10.96 0.52 21.12
N THR A 537 -11.49 1.07 22.22
CA THR A 537 -10.84 0.99 23.54
C THR A 537 -11.55 0.04 24.51
N GLY A 538 -12.52 -0.73 24.01
CA GLY A 538 -13.34 -1.62 24.83
C GLY A 538 -12.61 -2.86 25.36
N THR A 539 -11.75 -3.46 24.54
CA THR A 539 -10.97 -4.66 24.89
C THR A 539 -9.49 -4.35 25.07
N TRP A 540 -8.94 -3.53 24.17
CA TRP A 540 -7.54 -3.14 24.18
C TRP A 540 -7.39 -1.64 24.40
N LYS A 541 -6.36 -1.25 25.13
CA LYS A 541 -5.97 0.13 25.43
C LYS A 541 -4.52 0.36 25.02
N ASN A 542 -4.08 1.60 25.17
CA ASN A 542 -2.72 2.03 24.89
C ASN A 542 -2.38 1.97 23.39
N TRP A 543 -3.37 2.33 22.56
CA TRP A 543 -3.16 2.49 21.14
C TRP A 543 -2.19 3.63 20.84
N PRO A 544 -1.38 3.51 19.76
CA PRO A 544 -0.49 4.59 19.35
C PRO A 544 -1.25 5.85 18.98
N SER A 545 -0.71 7.00 19.39
CA SER A 545 -1.23 8.32 19.02
C SER A 545 -0.19 9.42 19.24
N ASP A 546 -0.45 10.62 18.74
CA ASP A 546 0.38 11.81 18.97
C ASP A 546 0.24 12.38 20.39
N ALA A 547 -0.72 11.92 21.18
CA ALA A 547 -0.95 12.38 22.54
C ALA A 547 0.29 12.18 23.45
N ALA A 548 0.46 13.07 24.42
CA ALA A 548 1.53 12.96 25.40
C ALA A 548 1.41 11.66 26.20
N GLY A 549 2.50 10.89 26.29
CA GLY A 549 2.57 9.63 27.02
C GLY A 549 1.95 8.42 26.30
N ALA A 550 1.37 8.59 25.11
CA ALA A 550 0.95 7.48 24.27
C ALA A 550 2.16 6.84 23.55
N PRO A 551 2.08 5.53 23.19
CA PRO A 551 3.07 4.91 22.33
C PRO A 551 3.22 5.68 21.02
N LYS A 552 4.45 5.77 20.51
CA LYS A 552 4.79 6.40 19.23
C LYS A 552 5.05 5.38 18.13
N THR A 553 4.63 4.14 18.31
CA THR A 553 4.74 3.07 17.31
C THR A 553 3.77 3.27 16.14
N ALA A 554 3.95 2.52 15.06
CA ALA A 554 3.08 2.59 13.90
C ALA A 554 1.63 2.21 14.29
N PRO A 555 0.63 3.06 13.98
CA PRO A 555 -0.74 2.81 14.41
C PRO A 555 -1.45 1.73 13.59
N ALA A 556 -1.01 1.45 12.37
CA ALA A 556 -1.57 0.43 11.51
C ALA A 556 -0.74 -0.85 11.56
N LEU A 557 -1.41 -1.98 11.45
CA LEU A 557 -0.82 -3.29 11.28
C LEU A 557 -0.91 -3.68 9.79
N TRP A 558 -0.12 -4.65 9.34
CA TRP A 558 -0.28 -5.35 8.06
C TRP A 558 -0.27 -4.45 6.80
N ARG A 559 0.65 -3.53 6.72
CA ARG A 559 0.86 -2.74 5.50
C ARG A 559 2.25 -3.02 4.96
N ASN A 560 2.42 -3.76 3.90
CA ASN A 560 3.70 -4.01 3.21
C ASN A 560 4.95 -3.86 4.11
N TRP A 561 5.70 -2.77 3.93
CA TRP A 561 6.82 -2.39 4.78
C TRP A 561 6.43 -2.15 6.25
N LEU A 562 5.15 -1.86 6.56
CA LEU A 562 4.62 -1.73 7.91
C LEU A 562 4.18 -3.07 8.51
N GLU A 563 4.22 -4.15 7.78
CA GLU A 563 3.88 -5.47 8.34
C GLU A 563 4.79 -5.80 9.52
N MET A 564 6.08 -5.42 9.43
CA MET A 564 6.98 -5.44 10.58
C MET A 564 6.80 -4.22 11.48
N GLY A 565 6.65 -3.01 10.92
CA GLY A 565 6.54 -1.75 11.65
C GLY A 565 5.35 -1.68 12.61
N GLY A 566 4.25 -2.35 12.27
CA GLY A 566 3.08 -2.46 13.15
C GLY A 566 3.25 -3.44 14.32
N PHE A 567 4.27 -4.28 14.30
CA PHE A 567 4.47 -5.32 15.32
C PHE A 567 4.70 -4.72 16.73
N GLU A 568 5.46 -3.63 16.83
CA GLU A 568 5.72 -2.97 18.13
C GLU A 568 4.44 -2.52 18.82
N THR A 569 3.41 -2.14 18.06
CA THR A 569 2.10 -1.78 18.61
C THR A 569 1.50 -2.93 19.40
N LEU A 570 1.65 -4.18 18.94
CA LEU A 570 1.16 -5.36 19.66
C LEU A 570 1.81 -5.53 21.04
N THR A 571 3.06 -5.07 21.20
CA THR A 571 3.79 -5.14 22.47
C THR A 571 3.39 -4.04 23.44
N GLN A 572 2.79 -2.94 22.93
CA GLN A 572 2.35 -1.78 23.72
C GLN A 572 0.89 -1.89 24.18
N LEU A 573 0.09 -2.74 23.53
CA LEU A 573 -1.32 -2.92 23.89
C LEU A 573 -1.46 -3.45 25.33
N LYS A 574 -2.56 -3.06 25.98
CA LYS A 574 -2.93 -3.53 27.31
C LYS A 574 -4.39 -3.94 27.32
N PRO A 575 -4.77 -5.04 27.95
CA PRO A 575 -6.18 -5.38 28.16
C PRO A 575 -6.90 -4.21 28.86
N ALA A 576 -8.14 -3.96 28.48
CA ALA A 576 -8.95 -2.87 29.08
C ALA A 576 -9.40 -3.21 30.49
N LYS A 577 -9.54 -4.51 30.82
CA LYS A 577 -9.95 -5.06 32.13
C LYS A 577 -9.10 -6.27 32.45
#